data_9dd6ef49f7b121abe23b33af29683c16
#
_entry.id   9dd6ef49f7b121abe23b33af29683c16
#
_cell.length_a   1.000
_cell.length_b   1.000
_cell.length_c   1.000
_cell.angle_alpha   90.00
_cell.angle_beta   90.00
_cell.angle_gamma   90.00
#
_symmetry.space_group_name_H-M   'P 1'
#
loop_
_entity.id
_entity.type
_entity.pdbx_description
1 polymer ?
#
loop_
_entity_poly.entity_id
_entity_poly.type
_entity_poly.pdbx_seq_one_letter_code
_entity_poly.pdbx_strand_id
1 'polypeptide(L)'
;MLREFSALDNVALAVQAHAGHSFRFLADARRDARLREPARRGLEAVGLGHRADTPAAALSHGEQRQLEIAMALAGAPRLLLLDEPMAGMGPDESQRLVTFLRALKGSHAMLLIEHDMEAVFQLADRITVLVYGRAIATGTPDEIRANDEVRRAYLGDEVA
;
A
#
# COMPACT_ATOMS: atom_id res chain seq x y z
N MET A 1 -6.76 6.09 10.00
CA MET A 1 -8.12 5.98 9.36
C MET A 1 -9.20 6.16 10.42
N LEU A 2 -10.31 6.85 10.10
CA LEU A 2 -11.46 7.04 10.97
C LEU A 2 -12.51 5.96 10.68
N ARG A 3 -12.71 5.06 11.65
CA ARG A 3 -13.47 3.82 11.45
C ARG A 3 -14.95 4.01 11.11
N GLU A 4 -15.58 5.06 11.65
CA GLU A 4 -16.99 5.36 11.44
C GLU A 4 -17.27 6.16 10.14
N PHE A 5 -16.22 6.71 9.54
CA PHE A 5 -16.32 7.43 8.26
C PHE A 5 -16.36 6.44 7.11
N SER A 6 -17.03 6.81 6.01
CA SER A 6 -16.96 6.04 4.79
C SER A 6 -15.53 5.99 4.23
N ALA A 7 -15.24 5.01 3.37
CA ALA A 7 -13.97 4.97 2.66
C ALA A 7 -13.69 6.28 1.92
N LEU A 8 -14.70 6.82 1.24
CA LEU A 8 -14.58 8.08 0.51
C LEU A 8 -14.33 9.28 1.44
N ASP A 9 -14.99 9.34 2.60
CA ASP A 9 -14.77 10.45 3.54
C ASP A 9 -13.37 10.39 4.16
N ASN A 10 -12.82 9.19 4.41
CA ASN A 10 -11.45 9.01 4.87
C ASN A 10 -10.42 9.55 3.86
N VAL A 11 -10.55 9.18 2.58
CA VAL A 11 -9.63 9.67 1.54
C VAL A 11 -9.85 11.15 1.27
N ALA A 12 -11.10 11.65 1.27
CA ALA A 12 -11.39 13.08 1.10
C ALA A 12 -10.77 13.92 2.21
N LEU A 13 -10.75 13.42 3.45
CA LEU A 13 -10.08 14.07 4.58
C LEU A 13 -8.56 14.12 4.37
N ALA A 14 -7.96 13.05 3.84
CA ALA A 14 -6.54 13.05 3.48
C ALA A 14 -6.23 14.06 2.36
N VAL A 15 -7.06 14.13 1.31
CA VAL A 15 -6.96 15.17 0.27
C VAL A 15 -7.06 16.57 0.86
N GLN A 16 -8.02 16.81 1.77
CA GLN A 16 -8.22 18.10 2.41
C GLN A 16 -6.99 18.54 3.21
N ALA A 17 -6.36 17.62 3.93
CA ALA A 17 -5.17 17.93 4.74
C ALA A 17 -4.02 18.48 3.88
N HIS A 18 -3.92 18.10 2.62
CA HIS A 18 -2.89 18.58 1.69
C HIS A 18 -3.33 19.74 0.79
N ALA A 19 -4.65 20.01 0.71
CA ALA A 19 -5.18 21.08 -0.15
C ALA A 19 -5.01 22.50 0.41
N GLY A 20 -4.47 22.67 1.62
CA GLY A 20 -4.20 23.98 2.24
C GLY A 20 -5.44 24.81 2.64
N HIS A 21 -6.64 24.23 2.57
CA HIS A 21 -7.92 24.93 2.76
C HIS A 21 -8.70 24.49 4.00
N SER A 22 -8.01 24.19 5.11
CA SER A 22 -8.63 23.61 6.32
C SER A 22 -9.58 24.54 7.08
N PHE A 23 -9.69 25.84 6.72
CA PHE A 23 -10.42 26.87 7.48
C PHE A 23 -11.76 27.31 6.87
N ARG A 24 -12.37 26.54 5.98
CA ARG A 24 -13.72 26.86 5.49
C ARG A 24 -14.80 26.30 6.40
N PHE A 25 -15.01 26.92 7.55
CA PHE A 25 -15.97 26.46 8.59
C PHE A 25 -17.43 26.41 8.15
N LEU A 26 -17.82 27.14 7.10
CA LEU A 26 -19.20 27.25 6.62
C LEU A 26 -19.49 26.39 5.40
N ALA A 27 -18.51 25.73 4.83
CA ALA A 27 -18.70 24.88 3.65
C ALA A 27 -18.76 23.39 4.07
N ASP A 28 -19.80 22.68 3.64
CA ASP A 28 -19.90 21.24 3.84
C ASP A 28 -18.83 20.51 2.98
N ALA A 29 -17.76 20.03 3.61
CA ALA A 29 -16.66 19.33 2.96
C ALA A 29 -17.15 18.06 2.22
N ARG A 30 -18.27 17.46 2.66
CA ARG A 30 -18.88 16.31 1.98
C ARG A 30 -19.48 16.66 0.62
N ARG A 31 -19.72 17.93 0.34
CA ARG A 31 -20.25 18.43 -0.94
C ARG A 31 -19.18 19.09 -1.82
N ASP A 32 -17.96 19.22 -1.32
CA ASP A 32 -16.85 19.82 -2.10
C ASP A 32 -16.30 18.82 -3.12
N ALA A 33 -16.67 18.99 -4.39
CA ALA A 33 -16.20 18.16 -5.51
C ALA A 33 -14.65 18.15 -5.61
N ARG A 34 -13.97 19.24 -5.23
CA ARG A 34 -12.50 19.33 -5.28
C ARG A 34 -11.81 18.38 -4.31
N LEU A 35 -12.51 17.94 -3.26
CA LEU A 35 -12.03 16.94 -2.31
C LEU A 35 -12.50 15.54 -2.72
N ARG A 36 -13.74 15.42 -3.15
CA ARG A 36 -14.37 14.12 -3.42
C ARG A 36 -13.92 13.48 -4.73
N GLU A 37 -13.71 14.27 -5.78
CA GLU A 37 -13.25 13.73 -7.07
C GLU A 37 -11.85 13.09 -7.00
N PRO A 38 -10.83 13.75 -6.42
CA PRO A 38 -9.53 13.10 -6.20
C PRO A 38 -9.63 11.88 -5.27
N ALA A 39 -10.46 11.96 -4.21
CA ALA A 39 -10.66 10.86 -3.30
C ALA A 39 -11.30 9.65 -3.98
N ARG A 40 -12.30 9.86 -4.84
CA ARG A 40 -12.96 8.80 -5.61
C ARG A 40 -11.96 8.13 -6.56
N ARG A 41 -11.18 8.92 -7.32
CA ARG A 41 -10.11 8.37 -8.18
C ARG A 41 -9.07 7.58 -7.38
N GLY A 42 -8.70 8.04 -6.18
CA GLY A 42 -7.79 7.31 -5.28
C GLY A 42 -8.36 5.94 -4.89
N LEU A 43 -9.64 5.87 -4.53
CA LEU A 43 -10.31 4.60 -4.21
C LEU A 43 -10.42 3.68 -5.43
N GLU A 44 -10.74 4.22 -6.60
CA GLU A 44 -10.79 3.45 -7.85
C GLU A 44 -9.43 2.84 -8.19
N ALA A 45 -8.35 3.61 -8.02
CA ALA A 45 -6.99 3.18 -8.28
C ALA A 45 -6.57 1.98 -7.42
N VAL A 46 -6.99 1.93 -6.14
CA VAL A 46 -6.73 0.78 -5.25
C VAL A 46 -7.80 -0.32 -5.31
N GLY A 47 -8.79 -0.21 -6.22
CA GLY A 47 -9.84 -1.21 -6.39
C GLY A 47 -11.02 -1.08 -5.42
N LEU A 48 -11.10 -0.02 -4.62
CA LEU A 48 -12.16 0.22 -3.62
C LEU A 48 -13.29 1.14 -4.10
N GLY A 49 -13.36 1.49 -5.37
CA GLY A 49 -14.39 2.39 -5.89
C GLY A 49 -15.81 1.94 -5.58
N HIS A 50 -16.09 0.63 -5.64
CA HIS A 50 -17.37 0.01 -5.32
C HIS A 50 -17.75 0.04 -3.84
N ARG A 51 -16.78 0.33 -2.95
CA ARG A 51 -16.93 0.41 -1.49
C ARG A 51 -16.89 1.84 -0.96
N ALA A 52 -16.93 2.84 -1.85
CA ALA A 52 -16.72 4.25 -1.50
C ALA A 52 -17.59 4.73 -0.32
N ASP A 53 -18.86 4.32 -0.27
CA ASP A 53 -19.82 4.74 0.77
C ASP A 53 -19.86 3.78 1.98
N THR A 54 -19.03 2.72 1.99
CA THR A 54 -18.96 1.76 3.10
C THR A 54 -18.16 2.36 4.26
N PRO A 55 -18.66 2.27 5.51
CA PRO A 55 -17.86 2.64 6.69
C PRO A 55 -16.56 1.84 6.75
N ALA A 56 -15.45 2.48 7.10
CA ALA A 56 -14.15 1.82 7.12
C ALA A 56 -14.10 0.63 8.11
N ALA A 57 -14.91 0.66 9.18
CA ALA A 57 -15.05 -0.45 10.12
C ALA A 57 -15.69 -1.71 9.50
N ALA A 58 -16.46 -1.57 8.41
CA ALA A 58 -17.15 -2.67 7.73
C ALA A 58 -16.35 -3.23 6.54
N LEU A 59 -15.15 -2.71 6.27
CA LEU A 59 -14.22 -3.21 5.29
C LEU A 59 -13.47 -4.43 5.83
N SER A 60 -13.13 -5.38 4.97
CA SER A 60 -12.18 -6.47 5.31
C SER A 60 -10.80 -5.91 5.65
N HIS A 61 -9.92 -6.72 6.25
CA HIS A 61 -8.55 -6.28 6.55
C HIS A 61 -7.79 -5.85 5.29
N GLY A 62 -7.92 -6.59 4.19
CA GLY A 62 -7.31 -6.25 2.91
C GLY A 62 -7.85 -4.94 2.34
N GLU A 63 -9.19 -4.75 2.38
CA GLU A 63 -9.82 -3.49 1.96
C GLU A 63 -9.39 -2.30 2.84
N GLN A 64 -9.21 -2.50 4.16
CA GLN A 64 -8.69 -1.46 5.06
C GLN A 64 -7.26 -1.07 4.68
N ARG A 65 -6.40 -2.05 4.32
CA ARG A 65 -5.05 -1.78 3.85
C ARG A 65 -5.05 -1.01 2.53
N GLN A 66 -5.89 -1.40 1.57
CA GLN A 66 -6.08 -0.63 0.33
C GLN A 66 -6.54 0.81 0.61
N LEU A 67 -7.45 1.00 1.56
CA LEU A 67 -7.90 2.33 1.98
C LEU A 67 -6.74 3.17 2.56
N GLU A 68 -5.89 2.58 3.42
CA GLU A 68 -4.71 3.25 3.97
C GLU A 68 -3.74 3.70 2.88
N ILE A 69 -3.51 2.86 1.87
CA ILE A 69 -2.68 3.22 0.70
C ILE A 69 -3.32 4.37 -0.10
N ALA A 70 -4.65 4.32 -0.34
CA ALA A 70 -5.36 5.41 -1.01
C ALA A 70 -5.23 6.74 -0.26
N MET A 71 -5.33 6.71 1.07
CA MET A 71 -5.13 7.89 1.92
C MET A 71 -3.69 8.41 1.85
N ALA A 72 -2.69 7.53 1.85
CA ALA A 72 -1.28 7.92 1.72
C ALA A 72 -1.01 8.58 0.36
N LEU A 73 -1.55 8.01 -0.72
CA LEU A 73 -1.41 8.55 -2.08
C LEU A 73 -2.11 9.90 -2.28
N ALA A 74 -3.15 10.21 -1.50
CA ALA A 74 -3.86 11.50 -1.58
C ALA A 74 -2.94 12.69 -1.31
N GLY A 75 -1.83 12.49 -0.58
CA GLY A 75 -0.79 13.49 -0.34
C GLY A 75 0.22 13.68 -1.48
N ALA A 76 0.05 12.97 -2.59
CA ALA A 76 1.02 12.91 -3.70
C ALA A 76 2.48 12.73 -3.22
N PRO A 77 2.77 11.71 -2.40
CA PRO A 77 4.08 11.51 -1.79
C PRO A 77 5.12 11.16 -2.84
N ARG A 78 6.36 11.58 -2.63
CA ARG A 78 7.50 11.14 -3.45
C ARG A 78 8.03 9.77 -3.03
N LEU A 79 7.79 9.38 -1.79
CA LEU A 79 8.21 8.11 -1.19
C LEU A 79 7.03 7.50 -0.41
N LEU A 80 6.75 6.24 -0.66
CA LEU A 80 5.83 5.40 0.11
C LEU A 80 6.61 4.44 1.00
N LEU A 81 6.26 4.41 2.28
CA LEU A 81 6.77 3.42 3.24
C LEU A 81 5.63 2.44 3.52
N LEU A 82 5.81 1.20 3.12
CA LEU A 82 4.80 0.15 3.23
C LEU A 82 5.33 -0.97 4.11
N ASP A 83 4.68 -1.18 5.24
CA ASP A 83 5.02 -2.21 6.21
C ASP A 83 3.95 -3.31 6.17
N GLU A 84 4.35 -4.49 5.69
CA GLU A 84 3.48 -5.66 5.48
C GLU A 84 2.13 -5.33 4.81
N PRO A 85 2.12 -4.68 3.64
CA PRO A 85 0.86 -4.25 3.03
C PRO A 85 -0.03 -5.42 2.58
N MET A 86 0.50 -6.63 2.40
CA MET A 86 -0.24 -7.84 2.02
C MET A 86 -0.74 -8.63 3.23
N ALA A 87 -0.42 -8.23 4.47
CA ALA A 87 -0.80 -8.98 5.66
C ALA A 87 -2.33 -9.13 5.77
N GLY A 88 -2.79 -10.38 5.95
CA GLY A 88 -4.20 -10.70 6.10
C GLY A 88 -5.03 -10.68 4.82
N MET A 89 -4.39 -10.54 3.65
CA MET A 89 -5.03 -10.66 2.34
C MET A 89 -5.04 -12.11 1.83
N GLY A 90 -6.08 -12.45 1.07
CA GLY A 90 -6.08 -13.70 0.28
C GLY A 90 -5.18 -13.56 -0.96
N PRO A 91 -4.84 -14.71 -1.62
CA PRO A 91 -3.93 -14.70 -2.77
C PRO A 91 -4.36 -13.74 -3.90
N ASP A 92 -5.64 -13.71 -4.23
CA ASP A 92 -6.18 -12.83 -5.29
C ASP A 92 -6.12 -11.35 -4.92
N GLU A 93 -6.31 -11.03 -3.64
CA GLU A 93 -6.21 -9.64 -3.15
C GLU A 93 -4.75 -9.19 -3.15
N SER A 94 -3.83 -10.03 -2.67
CA SER A 94 -2.38 -9.77 -2.71
C SER A 94 -1.90 -9.55 -4.14
N GLN A 95 -2.32 -10.38 -5.09
CA GLN A 95 -1.92 -10.25 -6.50
C GLN A 95 -2.45 -8.95 -7.12
N ARG A 96 -3.68 -8.53 -6.79
CA ARG A 96 -4.21 -7.23 -7.22
C ARG A 96 -3.40 -6.07 -6.65
N LEU A 97 -3.04 -6.14 -5.36
CA LEU A 97 -2.21 -5.12 -4.72
C LEU A 97 -0.80 -5.07 -5.32
N VAL A 98 -0.17 -6.23 -5.58
CA VAL A 98 1.13 -6.31 -6.28
C VAL A 98 1.05 -5.64 -7.65
N THR A 99 0.00 -5.93 -8.43
CA THR A 99 -0.21 -5.31 -9.75
C THR A 99 -0.36 -3.80 -9.64
N PHE A 100 -1.12 -3.33 -8.67
CA PHE A 100 -1.29 -1.91 -8.40
C PHE A 100 0.02 -1.22 -7.99
N LEU A 101 0.75 -1.78 -7.01
CA LEU A 101 2.03 -1.23 -6.57
C LEU A 101 3.07 -1.21 -7.70
N ARG A 102 3.08 -2.24 -8.56
CA ARG A 102 3.92 -2.26 -9.76
C ARG A 102 3.62 -1.10 -10.70
N ALA A 103 2.36 -0.74 -10.88
CA ALA A 103 1.96 0.39 -11.71
C ALA A 103 2.41 1.75 -11.14
N LEU A 104 2.65 1.84 -9.82
CA LEU A 104 3.19 3.04 -9.18
C LEU A 104 4.71 3.20 -9.34
N LYS A 105 5.43 2.12 -9.70
CA LYS A 105 6.88 2.20 -9.98
C LYS A 105 7.12 3.19 -11.13
N GLY A 106 8.14 4.01 -10.98
CA GLY A 106 8.46 5.07 -11.94
C GLY A 106 7.84 6.43 -11.61
N SER A 107 6.72 6.47 -10.87
CA SER A 107 6.14 7.73 -10.37
C SER A 107 6.40 7.95 -8.87
N HIS A 108 6.62 6.88 -8.11
CA HIS A 108 6.87 6.92 -6.67
C HIS A 108 8.08 6.04 -6.30
N ALA A 109 8.92 6.53 -5.42
CA ALA A 109 9.85 5.67 -4.71
C ALA A 109 9.08 4.87 -3.65
N MET A 110 9.42 3.59 -3.46
CA MET A 110 8.77 2.75 -2.46
C MET A 110 9.81 2.02 -1.62
N LEU A 111 9.62 2.03 -0.30
CA LEU A 111 10.29 1.11 0.62
C LEU A 111 9.23 0.15 1.15
N LEU A 112 9.42 -1.12 0.83
CA LEU A 112 8.51 -2.20 1.18
C LEU A 112 9.19 -3.10 2.22
N ILE A 113 8.52 -3.37 3.32
CA ILE A 113 8.89 -4.40 4.28
C ILE A 113 7.86 -5.51 4.11
N GLU A 114 8.31 -6.70 3.75
CA GLU A 114 7.46 -7.87 3.51
C GLU A 114 8.20 -9.17 3.80
N HIS A 115 7.46 -10.17 4.18
CA HIS A 115 7.95 -11.54 4.34
C HIS A 115 7.42 -12.49 3.26
N ASP A 116 6.46 -12.06 2.44
CA ASP A 116 6.04 -12.77 1.23
C ASP A 116 7.08 -12.58 0.13
N MET A 117 7.99 -13.55 0.00
CA MET A 117 9.08 -13.51 -0.97
C MET A 117 8.59 -13.43 -2.41
N GLU A 118 7.43 -14.01 -2.72
CA GLU A 118 6.90 -13.97 -4.08
C GLU A 118 6.49 -12.54 -4.46
N ALA A 119 5.79 -11.85 -3.58
CA ALA A 119 5.43 -10.44 -3.75
C ALA A 119 6.67 -9.54 -3.83
N VAL A 120 7.66 -9.77 -2.95
CA VAL A 120 8.93 -9.02 -2.94
C VAL A 120 9.66 -9.16 -4.27
N PHE A 121 9.82 -10.39 -4.79
CA PHE A 121 10.49 -10.64 -6.07
C PHE A 121 9.77 -10.01 -7.26
N GLN A 122 8.45 -9.88 -7.18
CA GLN A 122 7.66 -9.23 -8.23
C GLN A 122 7.78 -7.70 -8.22
N LEU A 123 8.00 -7.11 -7.05
CA LEU A 123 7.94 -5.65 -6.86
C LEU A 123 9.31 -4.99 -6.78
N ALA A 124 10.27 -5.62 -6.11
CA ALA A 124 11.51 -4.95 -5.75
C ALA A 124 12.47 -4.81 -6.94
N ASP A 125 13.18 -3.69 -7.02
CA ASP A 125 14.37 -3.50 -7.86
C ASP A 125 15.63 -3.92 -7.10
N ARG A 126 15.59 -3.77 -5.77
CA ARG A 126 16.68 -4.13 -4.86
C ARG A 126 16.10 -4.66 -3.55
N ILE A 127 16.68 -5.73 -3.05
CA ILE A 127 16.24 -6.42 -1.84
C ILE A 127 17.37 -6.43 -0.83
N THR A 128 17.06 -6.11 0.42
CA THR A 128 17.93 -6.34 1.57
C THR A 128 17.28 -7.36 2.47
N VAL A 129 17.94 -8.49 2.69
CA VAL A 129 17.44 -9.58 3.54
C VAL A 129 17.92 -9.38 4.95
N LEU A 130 16.98 -9.37 5.91
CA LEU A 130 17.25 -9.21 7.34
C LEU A 130 17.00 -10.51 8.08
N VAL A 131 17.97 -10.94 8.88
CA VAL A 131 17.84 -12.09 9.80
C VAL A 131 18.30 -11.64 11.18
N TYR A 132 17.44 -11.79 12.17
CA TYR A 132 17.68 -11.33 13.55
C TYR A 132 18.22 -9.89 13.64
N GLY A 133 17.64 -8.99 12.82
CA GLY A 133 18.00 -7.57 12.78
C GLY A 133 19.33 -7.25 12.08
N ARG A 134 19.95 -8.22 11.40
CA ARG A 134 21.19 -8.03 10.62
C ARG A 134 20.91 -8.22 9.14
N ALA A 135 21.46 -7.34 8.32
CA ALA A 135 21.45 -7.52 6.88
C ALA A 135 22.45 -8.61 6.50
N ILE A 136 21.96 -9.72 5.94
CA ILE A 136 22.78 -10.85 5.47
C ILE A 136 23.10 -10.75 3.98
N ALA A 137 22.22 -10.14 3.19
CA ALA A 137 22.42 -9.95 1.76
C ALA A 137 21.72 -8.70 1.28
N THR A 138 22.29 -8.06 0.24
CA THR A 138 21.63 -6.96 -0.50
C THR A 138 21.98 -7.10 -1.98
N GLY A 139 20.97 -7.12 -2.84
CA GLY A 139 21.16 -7.29 -4.29
C GLY A 139 19.87 -7.16 -5.09
N THR A 140 19.94 -7.43 -6.38
CA THR A 140 18.80 -7.59 -7.25
C THR A 140 17.99 -8.86 -6.89
N PRO A 141 16.73 -8.97 -7.32
CA PRO A 141 15.94 -10.19 -7.10
C PRO A 141 16.67 -11.48 -7.52
N ASP A 142 17.37 -11.47 -8.66
CA ASP A 142 18.08 -12.65 -9.16
C ASP A 142 19.31 -12.99 -8.31
N GLU A 143 20.07 -11.99 -7.86
CA GLU A 143 21.20 -12.18 -6.94
C GLU A 143 20.74 -12.75 -5.59
N ILE A 144 19.60 -12.28 -5.07
CA ILE A 144 19.03 -12.75 -3.81
C ILE A 144 18.51 -14.20 -3.94
N ARG A 145 17.86 -14.55 -5.05
CA ARG A 145 17.44 -15.94 -5.31
C ARG A 145 18.59 -16.92 -5.39
N ALA A 146 19.71 -16.48 -5.95
CA ALA A 146 20.92 -17.29 -6.10
C ALA A 146 21.79 -17.37 -4.83
N ASN A 147 21.47 -16.59 -3.80
CA ASN A 147 22.29 -16.49 -2.60
C ASN A 147 22.01 -17.67 -1.65
N ASP A 148 23.02 -18.52 -1.40
CA ASP A 148 22.90 -19.71 -0.55
C ASP A 148 22.59 -19.41 0.92
N GLU A 149 23.03 -18.26 1.46
CA GLU A 149 22.73 -17.86 2.83
C GLU A 149 21.25 -17.48 2.97
N VAL A 150 20.71 -16.77 1.98
CA VAL A 150 19.29 -16.44 1.91
C VAL A 150 18.43 -17.68 1.74
N ARG A 151 18.84 -18.61 0.86
CA ARG A 151 18.14 -19.87 0.65
C ARG A 151 18.03 -20.67 1.93
N ARG A 152 19.11 -20.82 2.68
CA ARG A 152 19.12 -21.51 3.97
C ARG A 152 18.27 -20.82 5.03
N ALA A 153 18.22 -19.48 5.03
CA ALA A 153 17.48 -18.71 6.03
C ALA A 153 15.95 -18.68 5.78
N TYR A 154 15.52 -18.65 4.53
CA TYR A 154 14.11 -18.38 4.16
C TYR A 154 13.43 -19.48 3.33
N LEU A 155 14.18 -20.25 2.53
CA LEU A 155 13.61 -21.23 1.62
C LEU A 155 13.68 -22.66 2.17
N GLY A 156 14.32 -22.84 3.34
CA GLY A 156 14.54 -24.16 3.96
C GLY A 156 15.51 -25.04 3.14
N ASP A 157 15.99 -26.11 3.75
CA ASP A 157 16.87 -27.11 3.13
C ASP A 157 16.09 -28.05 2.15
N GLU A 158 14.98 -27.62 1.57
CA GLU A 158 14.26 -28.39 0.58
C GLU A 158 14.81 -28.14 -0.83
N VAL A 159 16.06 -28.52 -1.07
CA VAL A 159 16.49 -29.09 -2.38
C VAL A 159 17.86 -29.75 -2.14
N ALA A 160 17.84 -31.01 -1.73
CA ALA A 160 18.90 -31.95 -2.02
C ALA A 160 18.37 -32.96 -3.05
#